data_41ae55ed4a33944fceb9aff0484d241a
#
_entry.id   41ae55ed4a33944fceb9aff0484d241a
#
_cell.length_a   1.000
_cell.length_b   1.000
_cell.length_c   1.000
_cell.angle_alpha   90.00
_cell.angle_beta   90.00
_cell.angle_gamma   90.00
#
_symmetry.space_group_name_H-M   'P 1'
#
loop_
_entity.id
_entity.type
_entity.pdbx_description
1 polymer ?
#
loop_
_entity_poly.entity_id
_entity_poly.type
_entity_poly.pdbx_seq_one_letter_code
_entity_poly.pdbx_strand_id
1 'polypeptide(L)'
;MTDQQRACLLAAAALSLLVLGIVPLWGALGVRDAGGHAHGGMAMDEAAFQRHLHQQQRDHGLPDGSVRPPPGGTVYVMARQYAFEPRALRLRRGAHYHLTFYAADVLHGATFLQDGAGSLNVLVAPQRMTEVSLTPARSGEIRLVCNEFCGIGHHLMRGRILVEEAP
;
A
#
# COMPACT_ATOMS: atom_id res chain seq x y z
N MET A 1 -39.01 3.18 40.60
CA MET A 1 -38.23 3.78 39.52
C MET A 1 -38.83 5.14 39.21
N THR A 2 -38.06 6.21 39.32
CA THR A 2 -38.53 7.59 39.08
C THR A 2 -38.71 7.83 37.58
N ASP A 3 -39.51 8.81 37.21
CA ASP A 3 -39.71 9.15 35.78
C ASP A 3 -38.41 9.57 35.11
N GLN A 4 -37.49 10.18 35.83
CA GLN A 4 -36.17 10.55 35.39
C GLN A 4 -35.31 9.29 35.05
N GLN A 5 -35.39 8.25 35.88
CA GLN A 5 -34.69 7.00 35.65
C GLN A 5 -35.22 6.27 34.39
N ARG A 6 -36.57 6.30 34.17
CA ARG A 6 -37.20 5.77 32.98
C ARG A 6 -36.75 6.51 31.71
N ALA A 7 -36.73 7.84 31.78
CA ALA A 7 -36.27 8.67 30.65
C ALA A 7 -34.78 8.40 30.29
N CYS A 8 -33.89 8.25 31.29
CA CYS A 8 -32.49 7.91 31.06
C CYS A 8 -32.32 6.53 30.41
N LEU A 9 -33.10 5.53 30.88
CA LEU A 9 -33.04 4.17 30.29
C LEU A 9 -33.54 4.14 28.85
N LEU A 10 -34.60 4.87 28.55
CA LEU A 10 -35.14 4.98 27.19
C LEU A 10 -34.17 5.70 26.26
N ALA A 11 -33.54 6.77 26.74
CA ALA A 11 -32.50 7.49 25.97
C ALA A 11 -31.27 6.61 25.70
N ALA A 12 -30.81 5.85 26.70
CA ALA A 12 -29.69 4.91 26.51
C ALA A 12 -30.03 3.78 25.53
N ALA A 13 -31.24 3.23 25.62
CA ALA A 13 -31.71 2.19 24.70
C ALA A 13 -31.82 2.71 23.26
N ALA A 14 -32.37 3.93 23.07
CA ALA A 14 -32.46 4.56 21.76
C ALA A 14 -31.07 4.83 21.15
N LEU A 15 -30.12 5.31 21.96
CA LEU A 15 -28.73 5.55 21.52
C LEU A 15 -28.05 4.23 21.13
N SER A 16 -28.26 3.17 21.91
CA SER A 16 -27.71 1.84 21.60
C SER A 16 -28.27 1.28 20.30
N LEU A 17 -29.57 1.40 20.05
CA LEU A 17 -30.18 0.98 18.79
C LEU A 17 -29.69 1.82 17.59
N LEU A 18 -29.46 3.12 17.80
CA LEU A 18 -28.90 3.99 16.75
C LEU A 18 -27.47 3.56 16.38
N VAL A 19 -26.62 3.29 17.37
CA VAL A 19 -25.24 2.83 17.16
C VAL A 19 -25.23 1.45 16.49
N LEU A 20 -26.04 0.49 16.96
CA LEU A 20 -26.17 -0.84 16.37
C LEU A 20 -26.73 -0.82 14.94
N GLY A 21 -27.55 0.18 14.59
CA GLY A 21 -28.07 0.37 13.24
C GLY A 21 -27.06 1.05 12.30
N ILE A 22 -26.23 1.96 12.80
CA ILE A 22 -25.23 2.67 11.99
C ILE A 22 -24.08 1.75 11.58
N VAL A 23 -23.65 0.80 12.44
CA VAL A 23 -22.53 -0.10 12.15
C VAL A 23 -22.77 -0.97 10.89
N PRO A 24 -23.92 -1.67 10.75
CA PRO A 24 -24.21 -2.42 9.53
C PRO A 24 -24.46 -1.51 8.32
N LEU A 25 -24.98 -0.28 8.52
CA LEU A 25 -25.20 0.69 7.45
C LEU A 25 -23.85 1.19 6.88
N TRP A 26 -22.83 1.37 7.68
CA TRP A 26 -21.46 1.68 7.24
C TRP A 26 -20.91 0.56 6.35
N GLY A 27 -21.14 -0.69 6.72
CA GLY A 27 -20.76 -1.84 5.88
C GLY A 27 -21.55 -1.88 4.56
N ALA A 28 -22.83 -1.49 4.58
CA ALA A 28 -23.71 -1.49 3.40
C ALA A 28 -23.48 -0.28 2.48
N LEU A 29 -23.10 0.89 3.02
CA LEU A 29 -22.76 2.10 2.26
C LEU A 29 -21.34 2.04 1.67
N GLY A 30 -20.65 0.93 1.91
CA GLY A 30 -19.43 0.55 1.20
C GLY A 30 -18.42 1.68 1.15
N VAL A 31 -17.74 1.93 2.26
CA VAL A 31 -16.30 2.21 2.13
C VAL A 31 -15.71 0.90 1.60
N ARG A 32 -15.83 0.68 0.30
CA ARG A 32 -15.03 -0.31 -0.40
C ARG A 32 -13.62 0.23 -0.33
N ASP A 33 -12.89 -0.21 0.69
CA ASP A 33 -11.44 -0.20 0.60
C ASP A 33 -11.12 -0.77 -0.77
N ALA A 34 -10.34 -0.06 -1.56
CA ALA A 34 -9.68 -0.62 -2.72
C ALA A 34 -8.70 -1.65 -2.16
N GLY A 35 -9.26 -2.75 -1.61
CA GLY A 35 -8.54 -3.78 -0.88
C GLY A 35 -7.69 -4.57 -1.84
N GLY A 36 -6.48 -4.11 -2.03
CA GLY A 36 -5.40 -4.99 -2.42
C GLY A 36 -5.17 -5.93 -1.24
N HIS A 37 -5.54 -7.19 -1.39
CA HIS A 37 -5.22 -8.20 -0.39
C HIS A 37 -3.71 -8.44 -0.43
N ALA A 38 -2.99 -7.92 0.56
CA ALA A 38 -1.61 -8.31 0.82
C ALA A 38 -1.64 -9.73 1.39
N HIS A 39 -1.29 -10.71 0.58
CA HIS A 39 -1.14 -12.09 1.03
C HIS A 39 0.12 -12.20 1.89
N GLY A 40 0.00 -12.77 3.10
CA GLY A 40 1.09 -13.00 4.03
C GLY A 40 2.24 -13.77 3.36
N GLY A 41 3.38 -13.05 3.18
CA GLY A 41 4.40 -13.40 2.24
C GLY A 41 5.21 -14.65 2.57
N MET A 42 5.70 -15.27 1.53
CA MET A 42 6.65 -16.37 1.57
C MET A 42 8.00 -15.84 2.10
N ALA A 43 8.66 -16.60 3.00
CA ALA A 43 10.01 -16.28 3.42
C ALA A 43 10.96 -16.32 2.21
N MET A 44 11.83 -15.33 2.09
CA MET A 44 12.84 -15.26 1.04
C MET A 44 14.17 -14.79 1.65
N ASP A 45 15.24 -15.33 1.12
CA ASP A 45 16.59 -14.85 1.42
C ASP A 45 16.86 -13.50 0.76
N GLU A 46 17.44 -12.56 1.51
CA GLU A 46 17.75 -11.20 1.02
C GLU A 46 18.60 -11.21 -0.24
N ALA A 47 19.64 -12.07 -0.27
CA ALA A 47 20.53 -12.14 -1.43
C ALA A 47 19.78 -12.62 -2.69
N ALA A 48 18.79 -13.51 -2.52
CA ALA A 48 17.94 -13.93 -3.62
C ALA A 48 17.06 -12.76 -4.12
N PHE A 49 16.46 -11.98 -3.22
CA PHE A 49 15.68 -10.81 -3.59
C PHE A 49 16.53 -9.72 -4.26
N GLN A 50 17.74 -9.48 -3.75
CA GLN A 50 18.69 -8.54 -4.37
C GLN A 50 19.06 -8.95 -5.80
N ARG A 51 19.22 -10.25 -6.09
CA ARG A 51 19.45 -10.72 -7.47
C ARG A 51 18.30 -10.31 -8.41
N HIS A 52 17.05 -10.43 -7.96
CA HIS A 52 15.88 -9.97 -8.74
C HIS A 52 15.89 -8.46 -8.97
N LEU A 53 16.19 -7.67 -7.92
CA LEU A 53 16.33 -6.22 -8.06
C LEU A 53 17.42 -5.83 -9.06
N HIS A 54 18.60 -6.43 -8.96
CA HIS A 54 19.69 -6.15 -9.88
C HIS A 54 19.36 -6.57 -11.32
N GLN A 55 18.68 -7.71 -11.49
CA GLN A 55 18.24 -8.14 -12.81
C GLN A 55 17.21 -7.16 -13.38
N GLN A 56 16.20 -6.76 -12.59
CA GLN A 56 15.23 -5.76 -12.98
C GLN A 56 15.88 -4.43 -13.37
N GLN A 57 16.90 -3.99 -12.62
CA GLN A 57 17.63 -2.75 -12.94
C GLN A 57 18.42 -2.86 -14.24
N ARG A 58 19.04 -4.02 -14.51
CA ARG A 58 19.76 -4.23 -15.79
C ARG A 58 18.82 -4.26 -16.98
N ASP A 59 17.66 -4.93 -16.85
CA ASP A 59 16.75 -5.16 -17.97
C ASP A 59 15.83 -3.97 -18.25
N HIS A 60 15.46 -3.22 -17.20
CA HIS A 60 14.40 -2.20 -17.25
C HIS A 60 14.78 -0.86 -16.63
N GLY A 61 16.03 -0.72 -16.15
CA GLY A 61 16.53 0.52 -15.58
C GLY A 61 16.73 1.61 -16.62
N LEU A 62 16.42 2.84 -16.24
CA LEU A 62 16.59 4.02 -17.06
C LEU A 62 17.77 4.87 -16.57
N PRO A 63 18.31 5.77 -17.41
CA PRO A 63 19.45 6.61 -17.03
C PRO A 63 19.22 7.52 -15.82
N ASP A 64 17.96 7.83 -15.51
CA ASP A 64 17.55 8.62 -14.34
C ASP A 64 17.42 7.79 -13.05
N GLY A 65 17.79 6.50 -13.10
CA GLY A 65 17.71 5.57 -11.99
C GLY A 65 16.30 5.01 -11.73
N SER A 66 15.29 5.40 -12.48
CA SER A 66 13.97 4.78 -12.43
C SER A 66 13.95 3.44 -13.17
N VAL A 67 12.93 2.63 -12.89
CA VAL A 67 12.71 1.34 -13.56
C VAL A 67 11.38 1.37 -14.30
N ARG A 68 11.38 0.90 -15.56
CA ARG A 68 10.18 0.76 -16.39
C ARG A 68 9.91 -0.72 -16.70
N PRO A 69 9.24 -1.45 -15.80
CA PRO A 69 8.92 -2.85 -16.03
C PRO A 69 7.89 -3.03 -17.15
N PRO A 70 7.86 -4.18 -17.84
CA PRO A 70 6.84 -4.48 -18.83
C PRO A 70 5.47 -4.66 -18.18
N PRO A 71 4.37 -4.29 -18.87
CA PRO A 71 3.01 -4.64 -18.45
C PRO A 71 2.84 -6.14 -18.19
N GLY A 72 2.11 -6.49 -17.12
CA GLY A 72 1.91 -7.88 -16.69
C GLY A 72 3.08 -8.48 -15.93
N GLY A 73 4.20 -7.76 -15.81
CA GLY A 73 5.41 -8.24 -15.15
C GLY A 73 5.38 -8.12 -13.63
N THR A 74 6.29 -8.85 -13.00
CA THR A 74 6.59 -8.69 -11.56
C THR A 74 7.56 -7.52 -11.38
N VAL A 75 7.28 -6.68 -10.39
CA VAL A 75 8.06 -5.50 -10.05
C VAL A 75 8.59 -5.67 -8.63
N TYR A 76 9.88 -5.78 -8.48
CA TYR A 76 10.53 -5.96 -7.19
C TYR A 76 10.85 -4.61 -6.54
N VAL A 77 10.48 -4.46 -5.27
CA VAL A 77 10.74 -3.25 -4.46
C VAL A 77 11.27 -3.66 -3.10
N MET A 78 12.50 -3.29 -2.80
CA MET A 78 13.08 -3.51 -1.48
C MET A 78 12.83 -2.28 -0.59
N ALA A 79 12.39 -2.51 0.63
CA ALA A 79 12.31 -1.52 1.69
C ALA A 79 13.48 -1.73 2.67
N ARG A 80 14.19 -0.65 2.97
CA ARG A 80 15.18 -0.60 4.06
C ARG A 80 15.23 0.80 4.64
N GLN A 81 15.80 0.98 5.81
CA GLN A 81 15.95 2.26 6.49
C GLN A 81 16.90 3.20 5.66
N TYR A 82 16.48 4.27 4.98
CA TYR A 82 15.11 4.84 4.94
C TYR A 82 14.75 5.08 3.47
N ALA A 83 14.66 4.03 2.70
CA ALA A 83 14.44 4.11 1.25
C ALA A 83 13.63 2.92 0.71
N PHE A 84 12.94 3.15 -0.38
CA PHE A 84 12.47 2.11 -1.30
C PHE A 84 13.46 2.01 -2.48
N GLU A 85 13.77 0.80 -2.90
CA GLU A 85 14.60 0.51 -4.08
C GLU A 85 13.82 -0.34 -5.09
N PRO A 86 13.65 0.13 -6.33
CA PRO A 86 14.07 1.43 -6.86
C PRO A 86 13.26 2.60 -6.24
N ARG A 87 13.85 3.79 -6.21
CA ARG A 87 13.18 4.99 -5.69
C ARG A 87 12.05 5.50 -6.58
N ALA A 88 12.08 5.12 -7.86
CA ALA A 88 11.08 5.51 -8.84
C ALA A 88 10.78 4.35 -9.78
N LEU A 89 9.49 4.15 -10.03
CA LEU A 89 8.94 3.26 -11.06
C LEU A 89 8.24 4.08 -12.13
N ARG A 90 8.24 3.60 -13.37
CA ARG A 90 7.44 4.15 -14.47
C ARG A 90 6.49 3.08 -14.95
N LEU A 91 5.21 3.26 -14.71
CA LEU A 91 4.16 2.31 -15.06
C LEU A 91 3.23 2.93 -16.11
N ARG A 92 2.55 2.09 -16.88
CA ARG A 92 1.55 2.53 -17.86
C ARG A 92 0.17 2.55 -17.22
N ARG A 93 -0.62 3.58 -17.51
CA ARG A 93 -2.02 3.65 -17.11
C ARG A 93 -2.80 2.46 -17.71
N GLY A 94 -3.67 1.87 -16.88
CA GLY A 94 -4.51 0.73 -17.26
C GLY A 94 -3.81 -0.61 -17.39
N ALA A 95 -2.46 -0.65 -17.31
CA ALA A 95 -1.73 -1.90 -17.33
C ALA A 95 -1.66 -2.52 -15.93
N HIS A 96 -1.71 -3.86 -15.88
CA HIS A 96 -1.63 -4.61 -14.63
C HIS A 96 -0.17 -4.92 -14.28
N TYR A 97 0.18 -4.84 -12.98
CA TYR A 97 1.51 -5.15 -12.46
C TYR A 97 1.39 -5.93 -11.13
N HIS A 98 2.35 -6.83 -10.90
CA HIS A 98 2.52 -7.53 -9.63
C HIS A 98 3.72 -6.92 -8.88
N LEU A 99 3.46 -6.09 -7.88
CA LEU A 99 4.53 -5.52 -7.06
C LEU A 99 4.87 -6.48 -5.92
N THR A 100 6.13 -6.88 -5.83
CA THR A 100 6.65 -7.73 -4.78
C THR A 100 7.59 -6.92 -3.90
N PHE A 101 7.15 -6.65 -2.68
CA PHE A 101 7.92 -5.94 -1.66
C PHE A 101 8.69 -6.90 -0.78
N TYR A 102 9.85 -6.46 -0.30
CA TYR A 102 10.68 -7.16 0.68
C TYR A 102 11.30 -6.15 1.64
N ALA A 103 11.23 -6.39 2.94
CA ALA A 103 11.94 -5.60 3.94
C ALA A 103 13.25 -6.28 4.33
N ALA A 104 14.38 -5.58 4.15
CA ALA A 104 15.70 -6.12 4.41
C ALA A 104 16.09 -6.05 5.89
N ASP A 105 15.47 -5.17 6.67
CA ASP A 105 15.88 -4.85 8.03
C ASP A 105 14.74 -4.95 9.04
N VAL A 106 13.87 -3.94 9.10
CA VAL A 106 12.77 -3.83 10.06
C VAL A 106 11.41 -3.86 9.34
N LEU A 107 10.35 -3.82 10.12
CA LEU A 107 9.00 -3.65 9.57
C LEU A 107 8.87 -2.27 8.90
N HIS A 108 8.34 -2.25 7.70
CA HIS A 108 7.95 -1.06 6.97
C HIS A 108 6.48 -1.12 6.55
N GLY A 109 5.92 0.02 6.23
CA GLY A 109 4.66 0.10 5.50
C GLY A 109 4.88 0.74 4.14
N ALA A 110 4.01 0.47 3.20
CA ALA A 110 4.00 1.11 1.90
C ALA A 110 2.60 1.64 1.60
N THR A 111 2.41 2.94 1.73
CA THR A 111 1.16 3.62 1.39
C THR A 111 1.29 4.23 0.00
N PHE A 112 0.39 3.86 -0.88
CA PHE A 112 0.26 4.44 -2.21
C PHE A 112 -0.74 5.58 -2.14
N LEU A 113 -0.31 6.80 -2.47
CA LEU A 113 -1.11 8.01 -2.44
C LEU A 113 -1.15 8.65 -3.82
N GLN A 114 -2.34 8.81 -4.37
CA GLN A 114 -2.57 9.56 -5.62
C GLN A 114 -3.71 10.54 -5.39
N ASP A 115 -3.54 11.79 -5.83
CA ASP A 115 -4.53 12.83 -5.63
C ASP A 115 -5.87 12.47 -6.31
N GLY A 116 -6.96 12.60 -5.56
CA GLY A 116 -8.31 12.25 -6.01
C GLY A 116 -8.58 10.74 -6.17
N ALA A 117 -7.69 9.88 -5.67
CA ALA A 117 -7.88 8.44 -5.56
C ALA A 117 -7.83 8.01 -4.10
N GLY A 118 -8.32 6.80 -3.80
CA GLY A 118 -8.13 6.19 -2.48
C GLY A 118 -6.67 5.88 -2.20
N SER A 119 -6.35 5.52 -0.97
CA SER A 119 -5.03 5.02 -0.58
C SER A 119 -5.05 3.49 -0.50
N LEU A 120 -3.92 2.88 -0.86
CA LEU A 120 -3.65 1.46 -0.63
C LEU A 120 -2.51 1.35 0.38
N ASN A 121 -2.71 0.58 1.44
CA ASN A 121 -1.70 0.35 2.47
C ASN A 121 -1.23 -1.09 2.44
N VAL A 122 0.07 -1.28 2.52
CA VAL A 122 0.73 -2.58 2.48
C VAL A 122 1.70 -2.67 3.64
N LEU A 123 1.61 -3.74 4.42
CA LEU A 123 2.58 -4.04 5.46
C LEU A 123 3.72 -4.87 4.87
N VAL A 124 4.95 -4.41 5.03
CA VAL A 124 6.15 -5.07 4.49
C VAL A 124 6.96 -5.62 5.66
N ALA A 125 6.72 -6.90 5.97
CA ALA A 125 7.38 -7.58 7.08
C ALA A 125 8.83 -7.94 6.75
N PRO A 126 9.76 -7.91 7.74
CA PRO A 126 11.14 -8.23 7.51
C PRO A 126 11.33 -9.68 7.05
N GLN A 127 12.24 -9.88 6.10
CA GLN A 127 12.62 -11.17 5.53
C GLN A 127 11.46 -11.95 4.88
N ARG A 128 10.40 -11.23 4.49
CA ARG A 128 9.24 -11.79 3.78
C ARG A 128 8.89 -10.97 2.55
N MET A 129 8.42 -11.65 1.53
CA MET A 129 7.82 -11.00 0.37
C MET A 129 6.37 -10.65 0.67
N THR A 130 5.94 -9.47 0.27
CA THR A 130 4.54 -9.06 0.27
C THR A 130 4.16 -8.69 -1.15
N GLU A 131 3.12 -9.32 -1.68
CA GLU A 131 2.68 -9.10 -3.06
C GLU A 131 1.45 -8.20 -3.11
N VAL A 132 1.43 -7.31 -4.09
CA VAL A 132 0.36 -6.36 -4.34
C VAL A 132 0.09 -6.29 -5.82
N SER A 133 -1.15 -6.49 -6.22
CA SER A 133 -1.61 -6.23 -7.58
C SER A 133 -1.96 -4.76 -7.74
N LEU A 134 -1.40 -4.10 -8.75
CA LEU A 134 -1.64 -2.69 -9.04
C LEU A 134 -2.02 -2.51 -10.52
N THR A 135 -3.14 -1.84 -10.74
CA THR A 135 -3.56 -1.37 -12.07
C THR A 135 -3.82 0.13 -11.98
N PRO A 136 -2.85 1.00 -12.31
CA PRO A 136 -3.02 2.44 -12.19
C PRO A 136 -4.15 2.93 -13.11
N ALA A 137 -5.21 3.51 -12.55
CA ALA A 137 -6.35 3.99 -13.31
C ALA A 137 -6.16 5.40 -13.90
N ARG A 138 -5.21 6.18 -13.37
CA ARG A 138 -4.96 7.57 -13.74
C ARG A 138 -3.47 7.78 -13.99
N SER A 139 -3.13 8.62 -14.96
CA SER A 139 -1.77 9.14 -15.14
C SER A 139 -1.38 10.13 -14.05
N GLY A 140 -0.10 10.42 -13.93
CA GLY A 140 0.46 11.30 -12.92
C GLY A 140 1.33 10.55 -11.91
N GLU A 141 1.53 11.13 -10.74
CA GLU A 141 2.38 10.56 -9.70
C GLU A 141 1.57 9.84 -8.62
N ILE A 142 1.95 8.61 -8.30
CA ILE A 142 1.59 7.92 -7.07
C ILE A 142 2.79 8.05 -6.14
N ARG A 143 2.60 8.68 -5.00
CA ARG A 143 3.62 8.77 -3.95
C ARG A 143 3.59 7.49 -3.12
N LEU A 144 4.76 6.88 -2.94
CA LEU A 144 4.96 5.75 -2.04
C LEU A 144 5.56 6.28 -0.74
N VAL A 145 4.89 6.09 0.39
CA VAL A 145 5.28 6.62 1.69
C VAL A 145 5.33 5.48 2.70
N CYS A 146 6.40 5.42 3.48
CA CYS A 146 6.44 4.51 4.62
C CYS A 146 5.47 5.02 5.70
N ASN A 147 4.54 4.17 6.15
CA ASN A 147 3.54 4.51 7.17
C ASN A 147 3.72 3.69 8.48
N GLU A 148 4.74 2.82 8.55
CA GLU A 148 5.14 2.11 9.77
C GLU A 148 6.45 2.68 10.31
N PHE A 149 6.49 3.03 11.61
CA PHE A 149 7.69 3.62 12.20
C PHE A 149 8.88 2.67 12.13
N CYS A 150 9.81 2.98 11.24
CA CYS A 150 11.00 2.17 10.96
C CYS A 150 12.31 2.78 11.51
N GLY A 151 12.24 3.86 12.29
CA GLY A 151 13.39 4.52 12.91
C GLY A 151 13.44 6.03 12.69
N ILE A 152 14.54 6.67 13.07
CA ILE A 152 14.67 8.15 13.15
C ILE A 152 14.41 8.83 11.78
N GLY A 153 14.85 8.23 10.67
CA GLY A 153 14.66 8.75 9.31
C GLY A 153 13.33 8.35 8.66
N HIS A 154 12.40 7.74 9.38
CA HIS A 154 11.10 7.27 8.87
C HIS A 154 10.36 8.32 8.04
N HIS A 155 10.30 9.56 8.48
CA HIS A 155 9.60 10.66 7.80
C HIS A 155 10.19 11.03 6.44
N LEU A 156 11.40 10.59 6.13
CA LEU A 156 12.10 10.80 4.85
C LEU A 156 11.89 9.64 3.87
N MET A 157 11.40 8.49 4.36
CA MET A 157 11.29 7.28 3.54
C MET A 157 10.15 7.36 2.55
N ARG A 158 10.52 7.65 1.30
CA ARG A 158 9.58 7.87 0.18
C ARG A 158 10.10 7.26 -1.11
N GLY A 159 9.16 6.83 -1.94
CA GLY A 159 9.35 6.46 -3.34
C GLY A 159 8.26 7.09 -4.17
N ARG A 160 8.31 6.90 -5.49
CA ARG A 160 7.30 7.41 -6.41
C ARG A 160 7.06 6.45 -7.57
N ILE A 161 5.84 6.43 -8.05
CA ILE A 161 5.45 5.71 -9.24
C ILE A 161 4.91 6.74 -10.23
N LEU A 162 5.59 6.91 -11.34
CA LEU A 162 5.18 7.79 -12.42
C LEU A 162 4.28 6.98 -13.35
N VAL A 163 3.00 7.31 -13.41
CA VAL A 163 2.03 6.65 -14.28
C VAL A 163 1.95 7.41 -15.60
N GLU A 164 2.47 6.80 -16.64
CA GLU A 164 2.50 7.34 -18.00
C GLU A 164 1.23 6.93 -18.76
N GLU A 165 0.78 7.77 -19.70
CA GLU A 165 -0.31 7.40 -20.61
C GLU A 165 0.06 6.15 -21.40
N ALA A 166 -0.94 5.35 -21.75
CA ALA A 166 -0.76 4.28 -22.73
C ALA A 166 -0.44 4.90 -24.10
N PRO A 167 0.47 4.33 -24.89
CA PRO A 167 0.79 4.82 -26.24
C PRO A 167 -0.42 4.75 -27.17
#